data_4820d3e4e26e862d902d4ce26f7d0908
#
_entry.id   4820d3e4e26e862d902d4ce26f7d0908
#
_cell.length_a   1.000
_cell.length_b   1.000
_cell.length_c   1.000
_cell.angle_alpha   90.00
_cell.angle_beta   90.00
_cell.angle_gamma   90.00
#
_symmetry.space_group_name_H-M   'P 1'
#
loop_
_entity.id
_entity.type
_entity.pdbx_description
1 polymer ?
#
loop_
_entity_poly.entity_id
_entity_poly.type
_entity_poly.pdbx_seq_one_letter_code
_entity_poly.pdbx_strand_id
1 'polypeptide(L)'
;MSPKAFVSGCFDLLHSGHIQFFQEAAAYGELYVALGSDKTVFNLKGRLPVNNEQERLFMVQAVSCVKQVFISRGSGLLDFEQELRQVHPDYLVVNEDGNLQEKRRLCQELGIQYIILHRQPHDGLPPRSTSLSRQRVLIPYRIDLAGGWLDQPWVSKHHPGPVITISLEATLEFNDRSGMASSTRRSAIELWGNRIPAGNYEKTARILFCYDNPPGTKIVSGSQDSIGIVFPGLARAYYEGGYWPVHIDHLQDPQALQFVENSLYLLTLGPRQPEFDVLANTHIDADGARALAEAAEGCWAAILSQDIEKFGYYFRKSFEAQVAMFPNMMNAAMAALIEQYRNKALGWKVSGAGGGGYLILVSAEPIPEAVRITARREVE
;
A
#
# COMPACT_ATOMS: atom_id res chain seq x y z
N MET A 1 24.82 -32.72 -25.38
CA MET A 1 23.72 -31.77 -25.21
C MET A 1 24.31 -30.49 -24.62
N SER A 2 23.83 -29.33 -24.98
CA SER A 2 24.29 -28.08 -24.35
C SER A 2 23.88 -28.08 -22.88
N PRO A 3 24.72 -27.58 -21.96
CA PRO A 3 24.35 -27.50 -20.55
C PRO A 3 23.11 -26.59 -20.40
N LYS A 4 22.34 -26.79 -19.33
CA LYS A 4 21.12 -26.04 -19.02
C LYS A 4 21.33 -25.26 -17.74
N ALA A 5 20.97 -23.98 -17.78
CA ALA A 5 20.90 -23.09 -16.61
C ALA A 5 19.44 -22.81 -16.26
N PHE A 6 19.13 -22.71 -14.97
CA PHE A 6 17.80 -22.44 -14.46
C PHE A 6 17.85 -21.28 -13.48
N VAL A 7 16.88 -20.38 -13.57
CA VAL A 7 16.69 -19.29 -12.62
C VAL A 7 15.22 -19.22 -12.19
N SER A 8 14.97 -18.75 -10.97
CA SER A 8 13.62 -18.54 -10.45
C SER A 8 13.48 -17.17 -9.84
N GLY A 9 12.31 -16.55 -10.00
CA GLY A 9 12.04 -15.25 -9.39
C GLY A 9 10.70 -14.67 -9.78
N CYS A 10 10.37 -13.52 -9.18
CA CYS A 10 9.14 -12.78 -9.50
C CYS A 10 9.27 -12.05 -10.84
N PHE A 11 10.40 -11.42 -11.10
CA PHE A 11 10.71 -10.60 -12.30
C PHE A 11 9.61 -9.58 -12.66
N ASP A 12 9.01 -9.01 -11.63
CA ASP A 12 8.02 -7.94 -11.76
C ASP A 12 8.72 -6.64 -12.15
N LEU A 13 8.09 -5.81 -13.01
CA LEU A 13 8.69 -4.61 -13.60
C LEU A 13 10.08 -4.91 -14.19
N LEU A 14 10.11 -5.71 -15.27
CA LEU A 14 11.36 -6.10 -15.93
C LEU A 14 12.25 -4.87 -16.19
N HIS A 15 13.51 -4.91 -15.75
CA HIS A 15 14.48 -3.83 -15.82
C HIS A 15 15.88 -4.34 -16.18
N SER A 16 16.82 -3.40 -16.48
CA SER A 16 18.18 -3.75 -16.90
C SER A 16 18.91 -4.73 -15.98
N GLY A 17 18.70 -4.64 -14.67
CA GLY A 17 19.29 -5.59 -13.72
C GLY A 17 18.77 -7.02 -13.85
N HIS A 18 17.52 -7.23 -14.26
CA HIS A 18 17.00 -8.55 -14.58
C HIS A 18 17.61 -9.08 -15.89
N ILE A 19 17.73 -8.20 -16.90
CA ILE A 19 18.33 -8.57 -18.18
C ILE A 19 19.80 -8.98 -17.99
N GLN A 20 20.55 -8.20 -17.23
CA GLN A 20 21.96 -8.51 -16.90
C GLN A 20 22.06 -9.88 -16.20
N PHE A 21 21.22 -10.13 -15.20
CA PHE A 21 21.17 -11.42 -14.51
C PHE A 21 20.87 -12.59 -15.45
N PHE A 22 19.94 -12.42 -16.40
CA PHE A 22 19.63 -13.46 -17.38
C PHE A 22 20.81 -13.71 -18.33
N GLN A 23 21.50 -12.65 -18.78
CA GLN A 23 22.69 -12.78 -19.62
C GLN A 23 23.82 -13.50 -18.91
N GLU A 24 24.09 -13.15 -17.66
CA GLU A 24 25.10 -13.85 -16.82
C GLU A 24 24.72 -15.31 -16.56
N ALA A 25 23.45 -15.59 -16.27
CA ALA A 25 22.98 -16.97 -16.08
C ALA A 25 23.04 -17.78 -17.38
N ALA A 26 22.76 -17.18 -18.53
CA ALA A 26 22.84 -17.82 -19.84
C ALA A 26 24.29 -18.19 -20.26
N ALA A 27 25.31 -17.59 -19.62
CA ALA A 27 26.71 -18.00 -19.84
C ALA A 27 27.00 -19.42 -19.33
N TYR A 28 26.16 -19.95 -18.45
CA TYR A 28 26.29 -21.35 -17.94
C TYR A 28 25.57 -22.37 -18.81
N GLY A 29 24.67 -21.95 -19.72
CA GLY A 29 23.97 -22.88 -20.62
C GLY A 29 22.65 -22.30 -21.16
N GLU A 30 21.86 -23.15 -21.82
CA GLU A 30 20.51 -22.75 -22.27
C GLU A 30 19.67 -22.34 -21.06
N LEU A 31 19.18 -21.10 -21.06
CA LEU A 31 18.52 -20.50 -19.90
C LEU A 31 17.02 -20.81 -19.84
N TYR A 32 16.61 -21.43 -18.75
CA TYR A 32 15.23 -21.69 -18.37
C TYR A 32 14.85 -20.82 -17.17
N VAL A 33 13.67 -20.19 -17.23
CA VAL A 33 13.21 -19.23 -16.21
C VAL A 33 11.88 -19.68 -15.61
N ALA A 34 11.80 -19.78 -14.28
CA ALA A 34 10.54 -19.98 -13.57
C ALA A 34 10.08 -18.69 -12.91
N LEU A 35 8.84 -18.30 -13.21
CA LEU A 35 8.16 -17.13 -12.64
C LEU A 35 7.28 -17.56 -11.47
N GLY A 36 7.46 -16.98 -10.31
CA GLY A 36 6.49 -17.13 -9.22
C GLY A 36 5.10 -16.66 -9.67
N SER A 37 4.06 -17.50 -9.42
CA SER A 37 2.69 -17.15 -9.73
C SER A 37 2.24 -15.92 -8.94
N ASP A 38 1.21 -15.19 -9.40
CA ASP A 38 0.67 -14.04 -8.67
C ASP A 38 0.27 -14.41 -7.25
N LYS A 39 -0.30 -15.60 -7.07
CA LYS A 39 -0.65 -16.16 -5.76
C LYS A 39 0.58 -16.38 -4.87
N THR A 40 1.66 -16.96 -5.42
CA THR A 40 2.91 -17.17 -4.67
C THR A 40 3.54 -15.83 -4.28
N VAL A 41 3.59 -14.87 -5.22
CA VAL A 41 4.12 -13.53 -4.93
C VAL A 41 3.31 -12.83 -3.84
N PHE A 42 1.98 -12.93 -3.89
CA PHE A 42 1.10 -12.38 -2.85
C PHE A 42 1.38 -13.01 -1.48
N ASN A 43 1.47 -14.34 -1.41
CA ASN A 43 1.72 -15.05 -0.15
C ASN A 43 3.10 -14.73 0.46
N LEU A 44 4.13 -14.56 -0.38
CA LEU A 44 5.49 -14.29 0.10
C LEU A 44 5.76 -12.81 0.39
N LYS A 45 5.11 -11.89 -0.32
CA LYS A 45 5.41 -10.44 -0.26
C LYS A 45 4.27 -9.60 0.29
N GLY A 46 3.12 -10.20 0.63
CA GLY A 46 1.91 -9.50 1.10
C GLY A 46 1.26 -8.58 0.05
N ARG A 47 1.63 -8.71 -1.24
CA ARG A 47 1.15 -7.87 -2.33
C ARG A 47 1.17 -8.58 -3.67
N LEU A 48 0.29 -8.20 -4.57
CA LEU A 48 0.33 -8.64 -5.96
C LEU A 48 1.51 -7.97 -6.73
N PRO A 49 2.05 -8.62 -7.76
CA PRO A 49 2.95 -7.95 -8.70
C PRO A 49 2.20 -6.85 -9.48
N VAL A 50 2.95 -5.88 -10.03
CA VAL A 50 2.38 -4.83 -10.90
C VAL A 50 1.89 -5.44 -12.21
N ASN A 51 2.74 -6.26 -12.81
CA ASN A 51 2.39 -7.01 -14.01
C ASN A 51 1.94 -8.41 -13.60
N ASN A 52 0.77 -8.85 -14.06
CA ASN A 52 0.28 -10.19 -13.78
C ASN A 52 1.21 -11.27 -14.36
N GLU A 53 1.06 -12.51 -13.92
CA GLU A 53 1.95 -13.60 -14.31
C GLU A 53 2.02 -13.85 -15.83
N GLN A 54 0.94 -13.56 -16.59
CA GLN A 54 0.91 -13.72 -18.05
C GLN A 54 1.72 -12.60 -18.74
N GLU A 55 1.60 -11.36 -18.28
CA GLU A 55 2.41 -10.25 -18.78
C GLU A 55 3.88 -10.45 -18.47
N ARG A 56 4.22 -10.92 -17.26
CA ARG A 56 5.59 -11.22 -16.86
C ARG A 56 6.17 -12.35 -17.70
N LEU A 57 5.40 -13.40 -17.97
CA LEU A 57 5.76 -14.50 -18.86
C LEU A 57 6.05 -13.98 -20.27
N PHE A 58 5.14 -13.19 -20.83
CA PHE A 58 5.31 -12.60 -22.16
C PHE A 58 6.60 -11.77 -22.27
N MET A 59 6.85 -10.89 -21.30
CA MET A 59 8.04 -10.04 -21.30
C MET A 59 9.34 -10.83 -21.16
N VAL A 60 9.39 -11.80 -20.25
CA VAL A 60 10.61 -12.60 -20.00
C VAL A 60 10.87 -13.53 -21.19
N GLN A 61 9.83 -14.09 -21.82
CA GLN A 61 9.98 -14.94 -23.01
C GLN A 61 10.54 -14.16 -24.21
N ALA A 62 10.34 -12.84 -24.28
CA ALA A 62 10.89 -11.99 -25.34
C ALA A 62 12.39 -11.65 -25.16
N VAL A 63 12.99 -12.01 -24.02
CA VAL A 63 14.42 -11.78 -23.77
C VAL A 63 15.25 -12.78 -24.58
N SER A 64 16.12 -12.30 -25.45
CA SER A 64 16.85 -13.08 -26.46
C SER A 64 17.69 -14.24 -25.90
N CYS A 65 18.20 -14.12 -24.66
CA CYS A 65 18.99 -15.18 -24.01
C CYS A 65 18.15 -16.23 -23.28
N VAL A 66 16.82 -16.06 -23.21
CA VAL A 66 15.91 -16.99 -22.53
C VAL A 66 15.38 -18.03 -23.51
N LYS A 67 15.62 -19.31 -23.19
CA LYS A 67 15.15 -20.45 -24.00
C LYS A 67 13.67 -20.74 -23.77
N GLN A 68 13.24 -20.75 -22.50
CA GLN A 68 11.87 -21.06 -22.13
C GLN A 68 11.53 -20.47 -20.76
N VAL A 69 10.27 -20.06 -20.61
CA VAL A 69 9.71 -19.53 -19.36
C VAL A 69 8.56 -20.40 -18.89
N PHE A 70 8.43 -20.58 -17.57
CA PHE A 70 7.35 -21.28 -16.89
C PHE A 70 6.70 -20.36 -15.86
N ILE A 71 5.41 -20.49 -15.65
CA ILE A 71 4.77 -20.02 -14.41
C ILE A 71 4.84 -21.17 -13.41
N SER A 72 5.44 -20.93 -12.25
CA SER A 72 5.61 -21.92 -11.20
C SER A 72 4.27 -22.44 -10.70
N ARG A 73 4.12 -23.76 -10.62
CA ARG A 73 2.89 -24.44 -10.18
C ARG A 73 2.88 -24.72 -8.68
N GLY A 74 4.03 -24.63 -8.03
CA GLY A 74 4.19 -24.83 -6.60
C GLY A 74 3.79 -23.62 -5.78
N SER A 75 4.20 -23.61 -4.52
CA SER A 75 3.97 -22.52 -3.57
C SER A 75 5.15 -22.33 -2.63
N GLY A 76 5.25 -21.15 -2.00
CA GLY A 76 6.30 -20.84 -1.04
C GLY A 76 7.67 -20.61 -1.70
N LEU A 77 8.74 -20.80 -0.94
CA LEU A 77 10.12 -20.46 -1.34
C LEU A 77 10.68 -21.34 -2.46
N LEU A 78 10.15 -22.55 -2.64
CA LEU A 78 10.53 -23.53 -3.66
C LEU A 78 9.38 -23.76 -4.66
N ASP A 79 8.60 -22.75 -4.95
CA ASP A 79 7.44 -22.83 -5.85
C ASP A 79 7.77 -23.39 -7.24
N PHE A 80 9.03 -23.27 -7.69
CA PHE A 80 9.56 -23.72 -8.97
C PHE A 80 10.09 -25.17 -8.97
N GLU A 81 9.99 -25.91 -7.89
CA GLU A 81 10.59 -27.24 -7.77
C GLU A 81 10.11 -28.23 -8.85
N GLN A 82 8.83 -28.18 -9.22
CA GLN A 82 8.28 -29.06 -10.26
C GLN A 82 8.91 -28.79 -11.62
N GLU A 83 9.06 -27.52 -11.99
CA GLU A 83 9.70 -27.10 -13.24
C GLU A 83 11.19 -27.41 -13.23
N LEU A 84 11.87 -27.24 -12.09
CA LEU A 84 13.28 -27.60 -11.94
C LEU A 84 13.50 -29.10 -12.17
N ARG A 85 12.67 -29.97 -11.58
CA ARG A 85 12.72 -31.41 -11.78
C ARG A 85 12.39 -31.80 -13.22
N GLN A 86 11.45 -31.11 -13.87
CA GLN A 86 11.08 -31.35 -15.27
C GLN A 86 12.21 -30.97 -16.24
N VAL A 87 12.88 -29.84 -16.04
CA VAL A 87 13.97 -29.35 -16.89
C VAL A 87 15.25 -30.12 -16.66
N HIS A 88 15.50 -30.58 -15.42
CA HIS A 88 16.69 -31.21 -14.94
C HIS A 88 17.96 -30.45 -15.41
N PRO A 89 18.17 -29.22 -14.94
CA PRO A 89 19.27 -28.39 -15.39
C PRO A 89 20.59 -28.82 -14.73
N ASP A 90 21.71 -28.45 -15.37
CA ASP A 90 23.03 -28.62 -14.80
C ASP A 90 23.33 -27.59 -13.69
N TYR A 91 22.74 -26.40 -13.84
CA TYR A 91 22.99 -25.25 -12.95
C TYR A 91 21.68 -24.61 -12.47
N LEU A 92 21.56 -24.39 -11.16
CA LEU A 92 20.60 -23.41 -10.59
C LEU A 92 21.36 -22.14 -10.25
N VAL A 93 21.05 -21.05 -10.93
CA VAL A 93 21.72 -19.75 -10.79
C VAL A 93 20.84 -18.80 -9.98
N VAL A 94 21.40 -18.17 -8.96
CA VAL A 94 20.73 -17.21 -8.10
C VAL A 94 21.59 -15.97 -7.90
N ASN A 95 20.98 -14.84 -7.57
CA ASN A 95 21.68 -13.69 -7.00
C ASN A 95 21.84 -13.86 -5.48
N GLU A 96 22.64 -13.00 -4.86
CA GLU A 96 22.91 -12.97 -3.41
C GLU A 96 21.61 -12.94 -2.58
N ASP A 97 20.65 -12.13 -2.98
CA ASP A 97 19.34 -11.99 -2.30
C ASP A 97 18.39 -13.18 -2.52
N GLY A 98 18.65 -13.99 -3.55
CA GLY A 98 17.93 -15.24 -3.80
C GLY A 98 18.63 -16.48 -3.25
N ASN A 99 19.74 -16.31 -2.53
CA ASN A 99 20.54 -17.39 -1.95
C ASN A 99 19.93 -17.92 -0.65
N LEU A 100 19.17 -19.01 -0.77
CA LEU A 100 18.46 -19.65 0.34
C LEU A 100 19.03 -21.05 0.61
N GLN A 101 19.02 -21.45 1.89
CA GLN A 101 19.52 -22.77 2.30
C GLN A 101 18.66 -23.91 1.73
N GLU A 102 17.36 -23.71 1.61
CA GLU A 102 16.39 -24.63 1.02
C GLU A 102 16.73 -24.92 -0.44
N LYS A 103 17.07 -23.91 -1.23
CA LYS A 103 17.49 -24.07 -2.62
C LYS A 103 18.78 -24.85 -2.74
N ARG A 104 19.75 -24.62 -1.87
CA ARG A 104 21.01 -25.37 -1.83
C ARG A 104 20.78 -26.85 -1.54
N ARG A 105 19.90 -27.16 -0.56
CA ARG A 105 19.54 -28.55 -0.22
C ARG A 105 18.86 -29.25 -1.39
N LEU A 106 17.93 -28.59 -2.06
CA LEU A 106 17.25 -29.13 -3.24
C LEU A 106 18.25 -29.42 -4.37
N CYS A 107 19.20 -28.52 -4.62
CA CYS A 107 20.26 -28.77 -5.61
C CYS A 107 21.16 -29.93 -5.26
N GLN A 108 21.55 -30.08 -3.99
CA GLN A 108 22.35 -31.24 -3.51
C GLN A 108 21.60 -32.58 -3.71
N GLU A 109 20.29 -32.58 -3.41
CA GLU A 109 19.43 -33.75 -3.60
C GLU A 109 19.33 -34.14 -5.08
N LEU A 110 19.27 -33.17 -5.98
CA LEU A 110 19.06 -33.40 -7.42
C LEU A 110 20.38 -33.49 -8.22
N GLY A 111 21.54 -33.33 -7.58
CA GLY A 111 22.83 -33.32 -8.28
C GLY A 111 23.06 -32.08 -9.16
N ILE A 112 22.36 -30.97 -8.89
CA ILE A 112 22.42 -29.70 -9.65
C ILE A 112 23.51 -28.81 -9.02
N GLN A 113 24.33 -28.16 -9.84
CA GLN A 113 25.32 -27.20 -9.36
C GLN A 113 24.62 -25.89 -8.99
N TYR A 114 24.90 -25.38 -7.78
CA TYR A 114 24.32 -24.15 -7.25
C TYR A 114 25.27 -22.99 -7.45
N ILE A 115 24.92 -22.02 -8.27
CA ILE A 115 25.74 -20.86 -8.63
C ILE A 115 25.16 -19.59 -8.00
N ILE A 116 26.01 -18.79 -7.37
CA ILE A 116 25.63 -17.49 -6.81
C ILE A 116 26.34 -16.42 -7.61
N LEU A 117 25.55 -15.52 -8.22
CA LEU A 117 26.07 -14.35 -8.91
C LEU A 117 26.02 -13.13 -7.97
N HIS A 118 27.04 -12.29 -8.10
CA HIS A 118 27.07 -10.99 -7.45
C HIS A 118 26.40 -9.95 -8.35
N ARG A 119 25.46 -9.21 -7.78
CA ARG A 119 24.68 -8.23 -8.55
C ARG A 119 25.57 -7.11 -9.04
N GLN A 120 25.78 -7.02 -10.34
CA GLN A 120 26.48 -5.93 -11.00
C GLN A 120 25.55 -5.26 -12.02
N PRO A 121 25.54 -3.91 -12.10
CA PRO A 121 24.83 -3.23 -13.18
C PRO A 121 25.59 -3.44 -14.49
N HIS A 122 24.87 -3.47 -15.61
CA HIS A 122 25.50 -3.45 -16.93
C HIS A 122 26.29 -2.14 -17.12
N ASP A 123 27.44 -2.23 -17.76
CA ASP A 123 28.31 -1.06 -18.03
C ASP A 123 27.54 0.10 -18.65
N GLY A 124 27.69 1.28 -18.07
CA GLY A 124 26.99 2.50 -18.50
C GLY A 124 25.54 2.61 -18.06
N LEU A 125 24.98 1.63 -17.33
CA LEU A 125 23.62 1.69 -16.79
C LEU A 125 23.64 1.82 -15.27
N PRO A 126 22.68 2.58 -14.70
CA PRO A 126 22.58 2.68 -13.25
C PRO A 126 22.06 1.37 -12.63
N PRO A 127 22.42 1.06 -11.37
CA PRO A 127 21.85 -0.06 -10.65
C PRO A 127 20.31 0.03 -10.60
N ARG A 128 19.64 -1.07 -10.85
CA ARG A 128 18.17 -1.17 -10.83
C ARG A 128 17.72 -2.33 -9.95
N SER A 129 16.63 -2.11 -9.25
CA SER A 129 15.87 -3.17 -8.60
C SER A 129 14.38 -2.88 -8.74
N THR A 130 13.54 -3.90 -8.64
CA THR A 130 12.08 -3.73 -8.64
C THR A 130 11.63 -2.75 -7.56
N SER A 131 12.24 -2.80 -6.35
CA SER A 131 11.95 -1.86 -5.27
C SER A 131 12.30 -0.42 -5.64
N LEU A 132 13.50 -0.18 -6.23
CA LEU A 132 13.89 1.15 -6.71
C LEU A 132 13.02 1.63 -7.89
N SER A 133 12.60 0.75 -8.77
CA SER A 133 11.71 1.09 -9.89
C SER A 133 10.31 1.47 -9.40
N ARG A 134 9.83 0.82 -8.34
CA ARG A 134 8.59 1.16 -7.64
C ARG A 134 8.67 2.46 -6.84
N GLN A 135 9.80 2.72 -6.17
CA GLN A 135 10.06 3.99 -5.47
C GLN A 135 10.02 5.23 -6.37
N ARG A 136 9.97 5.07 -7.70
CA ARG A 136 9.88 6.21 -8.64
C ARG A 136 8.50 6.86 -8.71
N VAL A 137 7.45 6.20 -8.26
CA VAL A 137 6.14 6.84 -8.10
C VAL A 137 6.09 7.48 -6.73
N LEU A 138 6.50 8.73 -6.65
CA LEU A 138 6.56 9.53 -5.42
C LEU A 138 5.20 10.17 -5.05
N ILE A 139 4.11 9.76 -5.71
CA ILE A 139 2.77 10.17 -5.30
C ILE A 139 2.43 9.49 -3.98
N PRO A 140 2.15 10.26 -2.91
CA PRO A 140 1.91 9.74 -1.58
C PRO A 140 0.63 8.91 -1.48
N TYR A 141 0.52 8.18 -0.38
CA TYR A 141 -0.75 7.69 0.16
C TYR A 141 -1.23 8.61 1.28
N ARG A 142 -2.45 8.39 1.77
CA ARG A 142 -2.96 9.08 2.95
C ARG A 142 -3.71 8.13 3.88
N ILE A 143 -3.67 8.42 5.16
CA ILE A 143 -4.59 7.87 6.16
C ILE A 143 -5.55 8.97 6.62
N ASP A 144 -6.85 8.64 6.71
CA ASP A 144 -7.82 9.37 7.48
C ASP A 144 -7.69 8.95 8.95
N LEU A 145 -7.21 9.85 9.81
CA LEU A 145 -7.04 9.60 11.23
C LEU A 145 -8.37 9.74 11.99
N ALA A 146 -9.15 10.76 11.68
CA ALA A 146 -10.44 11.01 12.31
C ALA A 146 -11.32 11.92 11.44
N GLY A 147 -12.63 11.88 11.65
CA GLY A 147 -13.59 12.79 11.02
C GLY A 147 -13.98 12.41 9.59
N GLY A 148 -13.42 11.35 9.00
CA GLY A 148 -13.77 10.91 7.64
C GLY A 148 -15.28 10.76 7.48
N TRP A 149 -15.81 11.12 6.31
CA TRP A 149 -17.19 11.37 5.91
C TRP A 149 -17.69 12.80 6.16
N LEU A 150 -17.08 13.62 7.05
CA LEU A 150 -17.46 15.04 7.17
C LEU A 150 -17.13 15.85 5.90
N ASP A 151 -16.26 15.36 5.03
CA ASP A 151 -16.00 15.91 3.69
C ASP A 151 -17.13 15.67 2.68
N GLN A 152 -18.19 14.97 3.12
CA GLN A 152 -19.42 14.80 2.36
C GLN A 152 -20.48 15.79 2.84
N PRO A 153 -21.04 16.65 1.93
CA PRO A 153 -22.03 17.65 2.30
C PRO A 153 -23.27 17.10 3.01
N TRP A 154 -23.66 15.87 2.65
CA TRP A 154 -24.81 15.20 3.23
C TRP A 154 -24.55 14.62 4.64
N VAL A 155 -23.31 14.71 5.14
CA VAL A 155 -22.94 14.49 6.55
C VAL A 155 -22.70 15.83 7.25
N SER A 156 -21.77 16.67 6.76
CA SER A 156 -21.36 17.89 7.44
C SER A 156 -22.45 18.97 7.50
N LYS A 157 -23.51 18.90 6.68
CA LYS A 157 -24.70 19.76 6.83
C LYS A 157 -25.49 19.50 8.13
N HIS A 158 -25.36 18.30 8.73
CA HIS A 158 -25.99 17.98 9.99
C HIS A 158 -25.21 18.51 11.20
N HIS A 159 -23.91 18.47 11.12
CA HIS A 159 -22.99 19.10 12.06
C HIS A 159 -21.65 19.33 11.38
N PRO A 160 -21.12 20.59 11.36
CA PRO A 160 -19.82 20.89 10.78
C PRO A 160 -18.69 20.28 11.63
N GLY A 161 -17.53 20.05 11.00
CA GLY A 161 -16.38 19.52 11.72
C GLY A 161 -15.19 19.19 10.83
N PRO A 162 -14.04 18.85 11.46
CA PRO A 162 -12.81 18.58 10.74
C PRO A 162 -12.67 17.13 10.30
N VAL A 163 -11.94 16.94 9.19
CA VAL A 163 -11.32 15.68 8.84
C VAL A 163 -9.82 15.83 9.01
N ILE A 164 -9.19 14.86 9.67
CA ILE A 164 -7.75 14.84 9.92
C ILE A 164 -7.12 13.75 9.08
N THR A 165 -6.17 14.15 8.24
CA THR A 165 -5.42 13.22 7.38
C THR A 165 -3.92 13.33 7.61
N ILE A 166 -3.21 12.24 7.37
CA ILE A 166 -1.76 12.21 7.29
C ILE A 166 -1.32 11.72 5.92
N SER A 167 -0.40 12.47 5.29
CA SER A 167 0.25 12.09 4.05
C SER A 167 1.39 11.12 4.32
N LEU A 168 1.48 10.03 3.56
CA LEU A 168 2.47 8.98 3.76
C LEU A 168 3.48 8.96 2.63
N GLU A 169 4.75 8.73 2.97
CA GLU A 169 5.78 8.44 1.98
C GLU A 169 5.38 7.23 1.11
N ALA A 170 5.68 7.33 -0.18
CA ALA A 170 5.45 6.26 -1.14
C ALA A 170 6.53 5.14 -1.06
N THR A 171 7.01 4.84 0.16
CA THR A 171 8.03 3.82 0.42
C THR A 171 7.47 2.41 0.50
N LEU A 172 6.18 2.32 0.81
CA LEU A 172 5.41 1.08 0.84
C LEU A 172 4.31 1.14 -0.21
N GLU A 173 4.05 0.01 -0.87
CA GLU A 173 2.90 -0.11 -1.75
C GLU A 173 1.76 -0.76 -0.97
N PHE A 174 0.64 -0.06 -0.96
CA PHE A 174 -0.60 -0.55 -0.40
C PHE A 174 -1.45 -1.18 -1.51
N ASN A 175 -2.20 -2.22 -1.16
CA ASN A 175 -3.09 -2.91 -2.08
C ASN A 175 -4.11 -1.94 -2.71
N ASP A 176 -4.51 -2.23 -3.93
CA ASP A 176 -5.67 -1.57 -4.54
C ASP A 176 -6.89 -1.71 -3.62
N ARG A 177 -7.71 -0.65 -3.57
CA ARG A 177 -8.89 -0.58 -2.69
C ARG A 177 -8.58 -0.73 -1.21
N SER A 178 -7.39 -0.29 -0.80
CA SER A 178 -6.90 -0.39 0.59
C SER A 178 -7.51 0.64 1.56
N GLY A 179 -8.28 1.62 1.06
CA GLY A 179 -8.74 2.75 1.86
C GLY A 179 -7.67 3.80 2.17
N MET A 180 -6.51 3.73 1.50
CA MET A 180 -5.38 4.66 1.63
C MET A 180 -5.39 5.72 0.52
N ALA A 181 -6.58 6.17 0.10
CA ALA A 181 -6.83 7.04 -1.05
C ALA A 181 -6.30 6.47 -2.38
N SER A 182 -6.35 5.16 -2.58
CA SER A 182 -5.74 4.48 -3.74
C SER A 182 -6.33 4.93 -5.08
N SER A 183 -7.64 5.25 -5.15
CA SER A 183 -8.30 5.79 -6.34
C SER A 183 -7.79 7.18 -6.69
N THR A 184 -7.84 8.11 -5.74
CA THR A 184 -7.36 9.49 -5.92
C THR A 184 -5.86 9.54 -6.17
N ARG A 185 -5.08 8.63 -5.54
CA ARG A 185 -3.67 8.47 -5.86
C ARG A 185 -3.44 8.05 -7.31
N ARG A 186 -4.27 7.16 -7.86
CA ARG A 186 -4.22 6.78 -9.29
C ARG A 186 -4.52 7.97 -10.18
N SER A 187 -5.55 8.75 -9.88
CA SER A 187 -5.86 10.02 -10.56
C SER A 187 -4.69 11.01 -10.50
N ALA A 188 -4.00 11.10 -9.37
CA ALA A 188 -2.80 11.93 -9.25
C ALA A 188 -1.63 11.44 -10.12
N ILE A 189 -1.46 10.12 -10.26
CA ILE A 189 -0.45 9.51 -11.14
C ILE A 189 -0.79 9.79 -12.61
N GLU A 190 -2.05 9.66 -12.99
CA GLU A 190 -2.53 9.96 -14.34
C GLU A 190 -2.34 11.45 -14.69
N LEU A 191 -2.62 12.34 -13.74
CA LEU A 191 -2.55 13.78 -13.92
C LEU A 191 -1.11 14.31 -13.94
N TRP A 192 -0.24 13.80 -13.07
CA TRP A 192 1.10 14.37 -12.84
C TRP A 192 2.26 13.40 -13.05
N GLY A 193 1.99 12.15 -13.34
CA GLY A 193 3.01 11.12 -13.45
C GLY A 193 3.59 10.75 -12.08
N ASN A 194 4.86 11.08 -11.85
CA ASN A 194 5.60 10.55 -10.69
C ASN A 194 5.60 11.45 -9.46
N ARG A 195 5.28 12.74 -9.58
CA ARG A 195 5.42 13.72 -8.49
C ARG A 195 4.28 14.72 -8.48
N ILE A 196 3.88 15.11 -7.29
CA ILE A 196 3.00 16.25 -7.09
C ILE A 196 3.76 17.52 -7.50
N PRO A 197 3.15 18.42 -8.29
CA PRO A 197 3.76 19.71 -8.63
C PRO A 197 4.08 20.53 -7.37
N ALA A 198 5.25 21.18 -7.37
CA ALA A 198 5.60 22.15 -6.34
C ALA A 198 4.71 23.39 -6.42
N GLY A 199 4.48 24.05 -5.29
CA GLY A 199 3.76 25.30 -5.21
C GLY A 199 2.63 25.30 -4.18
N ASN A 200 1.53 25.98 -4.51
CA ASN A 200 0.40 26.13 -3.59
C ASN A 200 -0.35 24.80 -3.42
N TYR A 201 -0.25 24.19 -2.24
CA TYR A 201 -0.88 22.90 -1.91
C TYR A 201 -2.39 22.94 -2.08
N GLU A 202 -3.06 24.01 -1.64
CA GLU A 202 -4.51 24.10 -1.75
C GLU A 202 -4.96 24.13 -3.21
N LYS A 203 -4.31 24.93 -4.05
CA LYS A 203 -4.58 24.95 -5.50
C LYS A 203 -4.35 23.58 -6.13
N THR A 204 -3.26 22.94 -5.79
CA THR A 204 -2.91 21.62 -6.31
C THR A 204 -3.91 20.56 -5.86
N ALA A 205 -4.33 20.57 -4.59
CA ALA A 205 -5.36 19.67 -4.08
C ALA A 205 -6.73 19.90 -4.74
N ARG A 206 -7.10 21.17 -5.03
CA ARG A 206 -8.33 21.49 -5.78
C ARG A 206 -8.28 20.97 -7.22
N ILE A 207 -7.13 21.06 -7.89
CA ILE A 207 -6.95 20.48 -9.24
C ILE A 207 -7.17 18.97 -9.20
N LEU A 208 -6.56 18.26 -8.25
CA LEU A 208 -6.74 16.83 -8.09
C LEU A 208 -8.19 16.44 -7.77
N PHE A 209 -8.82 17.18 -6.86
CA PHE A 209 -10.24 17.00 -6.53
C PHE A 209 -11.15 17.14 -7.75
N CYS A 210 -10.94 18.18 -8.57
CA CYS A 210 -11.69 18.40 -9.81
C CYS A 210 -11.42 17.30 -10.86
N TYR A 211 -10.20 16.82 -10.96
CA TYR A 211 -9.84 15.74 -11.86
C TYR A 211 -10.48 14.40 -11.47
N ASP A 212 -10.51 14.11 -10.16
CA ASP A 212 -11.14 12.92 -9.59
C ASP A 212 -12.69 12.96 -9.70
N ASN A 213 -13.24 14.16 -9.83
CA ASN A 213 -14.68 14.42 -9.93
C ASN A 213 -15.04 15.23 -11.19
N PRO A 214 -14.88 14.69 -12.40
CA PRO A 214 -15.20 15.41 -13.62
C PRO A 214 -16.71 15.76 -13.70
N PRO A 215 -17.10 16.78 -14.50
CA PRO A 215 -18.49 17.14 -14.67
C PRO A 215 -19.38 15.95 -15.05
N GLY A 216 -20.48 15.76 -14.33
CA GLY A 216 -21.40 14.64 -14.52
C GLY A 216 -21.14 13.42 -13.59
N THR A 217 -20.14 13.50 -12.70
CA THR A 217 -19.92 12.49 -11.65
C THR A 217 -21.16 12.37 -10.77
N LYS A 218 -21.72 11.14 -10.69
CA LYS A 218 -22.94 10.88 -9.89
C LYS A 218 -22.68 10.85 -8.40
N ILE A 219 -21.55 10.27 -7.99
CA ILE A 219 -21.13 10.17 -6.60
C ILE A 219 -19.79 10.88 -6.50
N VAL A 220 -19.81 12.08 -5.92
CA VAL A 220 -18.60 12.90 -5.76
C VAL A 220 -17.77 12.35 -4.61
N SER A 221 -16.51 12.02 -4.89
CA SER A 221 -15.52 11.71 -3.87
C SER A 221 -15.23 12.97 -3.04
N GLY A 222 -15.13 12.85 -1.74
CA GLY A 222 -14.80 13.97 -0.87
C GLY A 222 -13.37 14.47 -1.05
N SER A 223 -13.11 15.71 -0.65
CA SER A 223 -11.80 16.34 -0.86
C SER A 223 -10.71 15.91 0.12
N GLN A 224 -11.05 15.16 1.18
CA GLN A 224 -10.07 14.66 2.15
C GLN A 224 -8.94 13.85 1.49
N ASP A 225 -9.26 13.11 0.41
CA ASP A 225 -8.29 12.29 -0.30
C ASP A 225 -7.28 13.14 -1.06
N SER A 226 -7.74 14.14 -1.81
CA SER A 226 -6.88 15.06 -2.54
C SER A 226 -6.04 15.92 -1.61
N ILE A 227 -6.61 16.40 -0.49
CA ILE A 227 -5.91 17.17 0.54
C ILE A 227 -4.82 16.29 1.20
N GLY A 228 -5.19 15.10 1.68
CA GLY A 228 -4.26 14.21 2.37
C GLY A 228 -3.14 13.66 1.49
N ILE A 229 -3.33 13.57 0.16
CA ILE A 229 -2.27 13.24 -0.80
C ILE A 229 -1.35 14.45 -1.02
N VAL A 230 -1.92 15.65 -1.19
CA VAL A 230 -1.15 16.81 -1.64
C VAL A 230 -0.42 17.52 -0.50
N PHE A 231 -1.03 17.67 0.66
CA PHE A 231 -0.41 18.33 1.82
C PHE A 231 0.57 17.37 2.52
N PRO A 232 1.87 17.67 2.63
CA PRO A 232 2.80 16.85 3.39
C PRO A 232 2.51 16.95 4.90
N GLY A 233 2.79 15.89 5.65
CA GLY A 233 2.51 15.83 7.08
C GLY A 233 1.03 15.65 7.39
N LEU A 234 0.52 16.41 8.35
CA LEU A 234 -0.85 16.38 8.84
C LEU A 234 -1.68 17.54 8.27
N ALA A 235 -2.88 17.25 7.86
CA ALA A 235 -3.87 18.27 7.48
C ALA A 235 -5.17 18.07 8.28
N ARG A 236 -5.69 19.19 8.84
CA ARG A 236 -7.01 19.27 9.47
C ARG A 236 -7.89 20.17 8.62
N ALA A 237 -8.80 19.58 7.88
CA ALA A 237 -9.68 20.26 6.93
C ALA A 237 -11.09 20.37 7.51
N TYR A 238 -11.63 21.59 7.70
CA TYR A 238 -12.90 21.85 8.37
C TYR A 238 -14.04 22.03 7.36
N TYR A 239 -15.10 21.26 7.48
CA TYR A 239 -16.23 21.21 6.55
C TYR A 239 -17.53 21.73 7.17
N GLU A 240 -18.28 22.52 6.37
CA GLU A 240 -19.56 23.14 6.73
C GLU A 240 -20.61 22.90 5.62
N GLY A 241 -20.85 21.63 5.26
CA GLY A 241 -21.84 21.28 4.25
C GLY A 241 -21.40 21.48 2.79
N GLY A 242 -20.10 21.68 2.55
CA GLY A 242 -19.50 21.74 1.21
C GLY A 242 -18.57 20.55 0.95
N TYR A 243 -18.28 20.23 -0.31
CA TYR A 243 -17.25 19.26 -0.70
C TYR A 243 -15.82 19.77 -0.48
N TRP A 244 -15.63 21.07 -0.39
CA TRP A 244 -14.33 21.70 -0.11
C TRP A 244 -14.37 22.34 1.29
N PRO A 245 -13.32 22.20 2.10
CA PRO A 245 -13.30 22.75 3.45
C PRO A 245 -13.25 24.28 3.43
N VAL A 246 -13.81 24.90 4.47
CA VAL A 246 -13.76 26.36 4.67
C VAL A 246 -12.40 26.79 5.22
N HIS A 247 -11.68 25.86 5.86
CA HIS A 247 -10.36 26.10 6.44
C HIS A 247 -9.52 24.81 6.43
N ILE A 248 -8.20 24.95 6.24
CA ILE A 248 -7.23 23.85 6.32
C ILE A 248 -6.07 24.29 7.23
N ASP A 249 -5.92 23.63 8.38
CA ASP A 249 -4.70 23.69 9.17
C ASP A 249 -3.71 22.68 8.61
N HIS A 250 -2.46 23.09 8.43
CA HIS A 250 -1.40 22.26 7.90
C HIS A 250 -0.23 22.19 8.91
N LEU A 251 0.13 20.98 9.33
CA LEU A 251 1.14 20.76 10.37
C LEU A 251 2.24 19.82 9.87
N GLN A 252 3.48 20.30 9.92
CA GLN A 252 4.69 19.55 9.59
C GLN A 252 5.67 19.46 10.78
N ASP A 253 5.17 19.71 12.00
CA ASP A 253 6.00 19.61 13.20
C ASP A 253 6.63 18.21 13.33
N PRO A 254 7.97 18.09 13.38
CA PRO A 254 8.66 16.81 13.41
C PRO A 254 8.26 15.93 14.61
N GLN A 255 7.96 16.54 15.76
CA GLN A 255 7.58 15.79 16.97
C GLN A 255 6.18 15.22 16.85
N ALA A 256 5.22 15.99 16.32
CA ALA A 256 3.85 15.52 16.06
C ALA A 256 3.83 14.39 15.00
N LEU A 257 4.60 14.53 13.93
CA LEU A 257 4.72 13.49 12.92
C LEU A 257 5.33 12.20 13.46
N GLN A 258 6.43 12.32 14.20
CA GLN A 258 7.10 11.18 14.86
C GLN A 258 6.19 10.49 15.89
N PHE A 259 5.41 11.28 16.65
CA PHE A 259 4.43 10.74 17.58
C PHE A 259 3.39 9.87 16.84
N VAL A 260 2.80 10.35 15.74
CA VAL A 260 1.83 9.57 14.95
C VAL A 260 2.47 8.33 14.32
N GLU A 261 3.68 8.46 13.74
CA GLU A 261 4.43 7.33 13.18
C GLU A 261 4.71 6.23 14.20
N ASN A 262 5.07 6.62 15.42
CA ASN A 262 5.37 5.67 16.49
C ASN A 262 4.12 5.00 17.08
N SER A 263 2.97 5.64 16.93
CA SER A 263 1.71 5.18 17.52
C SER A 263 0.90 4.28 16.59
N LEU A 264 1.08 4.35 15.25
CA LEU A 264 0.22 3.66 14.27
C LEU A 264 0.83 2.37 13.73
N TYR A 265 -0.02 1.34 13.70
CA TYR A 265 0.28 0.00 13.22
C TYR A 265 -0.81 -0.49 12.30
N LEU A 266 -0.47 -0.98 11.10
CA LEU A 266 -1.41 -1.42 10.07
C LEU A 266 -1.39 -2.94 9.91
N LEU A 267 -2.53 -3.58 10.08
CA LEU A 267 -2.74 -5.00 9.81
C LEU A 267 -3.55 -5.17 8.53
N THR A 268 -3.10 -6.03 7.64
CA THR A 268 -3.76 -6.26 6.35
C THR A 268 -5.07 -7.03 6.52
N LEU A 269 -6.17 -6.49 5.96
CA LEU A 269 -7.51 -7.12 5.92
C LEU A 269 -7.83 -7.75 4.56
N GLY A 270 -6.96 -7.59 3.58
CA GLY A 270 -7.26 -7.90 2.19
C GLY A 270 -8.04 -6.78 1.47
N PRO A 271 -8.16 -6.88 0.14
CA PRO A 271 -8.83 -5.86 -0.66
C PRO A 271 -10.34 -5.90 -0.45
N ARG A 272 -10.97 -4.73 -0.60
CA ARG A 272 -12.43 -4.60 -0.61
C ARG A 272 -13.02 -5.37 -1.78
N GLN A 273 -14.10 -6.11 -1.52
CA GLN A 273 -14.83 -6.84 -2.56
C GLN A 273 -15.48 -5.88 -3.58
N PRO A 274 -15.59 -6.26 -4.86
CA PRO A 274 -16.17 -5.40 -5.90
C PRO A 274 -17.62 -4.97 -5.59
N GLU A 275 -18.41 -5.84 -5.01
CA GLU A 275 -19.84 -5.64 -4.71
C GLU A 275 -20.09 -4.89 -3.40
N PHE A 276 -19.04 -4.48 -2.71
CA PHE A 276 -19.17 -3.79 -1.43
C PHE A 276 -19.80 -2.41 -1.60
N ASP A 277 -20.95 -2.21 -0.96
CA ASP A 277 -21.66 -0.94 -0.86
C ASP A 277 -21.63 -0.43 0.59
N VAL A 278 -20.81 0.57 0.83
CA VAL A 278 -20.69 1.22 2.14
C VAL A 278 -21.90 2.07 2.48
N LEU A 279 -22.61 2.57 1.46
CA LEU A 279 -23.73 3.48 1.65
C LEU A 279 -25.07 2.73 1.91
N ALA A 280 -25.09 1.40 1.78
CA ALA A 280 -26.25 0.65 2.16
C ALA A 280 -26.48 0.72 3.69
N ASN A 281 -27.76 0.86 4.09
CA ASN A 281 -28.18 0.91 5.51
C ASN A 281 -27.57 2.08 6.31
N THR A 282 -27.38 3.24 5.71
CA THR A 282 -26.84 4.42 6.42
C THR A 282 -27.86 5.05 7.36
N HIS A 283 -27.38 5.57 8.50
CA HIS A 283 -28.16 6.28 9.50
C HIS A 283 -27.48 7.60 9.85
N ILE A 284 -27.68 8.63 9.00
CA ILE A 284 -26.97 9.89 9.13
C ILE A 284 -27.88 10.91 9.80
N ASP A 285 -27.47 11.38 10.97
CA ASP A 285 -28.17 12.37 11.76
C ASP A 285 -27.21 13.39 12.41
N ALA A 286 -27.78 14.36 13.12
CA ALA A 286 -27.02 15.42 13.76
C ALA A 286 -26.16 14.91 14.92
N ASP A 287 -26.61 13.89 15.65
CA ASP A 287 -25.88 13.37 16.80
C ASP A 287 -24.69 12.54 16.36
N GLY A 288 -24.83 11.70 15.32
CA GLY A 288 -23.73 10.98 14.71
C GLY A 288 -22.67 11.90 14.09
N ALA A 289 -23.11 12.92 13.35
CA ALA A 289 -22.21 13.92 12.77
C ALA A 289 -21.47 14.73 13.85
N ARG A 290 -22.15 15.12 14.95
CA ARG A 290 -21.55 15.79 16.10
C ARG A 290 -20.52 14.91 16.80
N ALA A 291 -20.88 13.67 17.12
CA ALA A 291 -19.97 12.72 17.76
C ALA A 291 -18.70 12.50 16.92
N LEU A 292 -18.85 12.43 15.59
CA LEU A 292 -17.72 12.31 14.67
C LEU A 292 -16.83 13.57 14.69
N ALA A 293 -17.42 14.77 14.67
CA ALA A 293 -16.71 16.03 14.72
C ALA A 293 -15.95 16.22 16.05
N GLU A 294 -16.61 15.97 17.19
CA GLU A 294 -16.00 16.04 18.53
C GLU A 294 -14.84 15.05 18.68
N ALA A 295 -14.99 13.83 18.16
CA ALA A 295 -13.93 12.84 18.17
C ALA A 295 -12.72 13.28 17.31
N ALA A 296 -12.96 13.94 16.17
CA ALA A 296 -11.89 14.48 15.34
C ALA A 296 -11.15 15.64 16.03
N GLU A 297 -11.88 16.57 16.67
CA GLU A 297 -11.26 17.64 17.46
C GLU A 297 -10.39 17.09 18.61
N GLY A 298 -10.91 16.11 19.35
CA GLY A 298 -10.17 15.45 20.41
C GLY A 298 -8.93 14.71 19.90
N CYS A 299 -9.03 14.07 18.74
CA CYS A 299 -7.92 13.41 18.06
C CYS A 299 -6.80 14.42 17.71
N TRP A 300 -7.16 15.57 17.13
CA TRP A 300 -6.22 16.64 16.79
C TRP A 300 -5.51 17.18 18.04
N ALA A 301 -6.27 17.49 19.09
CA ALA A 301 -5.71 17.96 20.36
C ALA A 301 -4.76 16.94 21.00
N ALA A 302 -5.09 15.65 20.92
CA ALA A 302 -4.24 14.56 21.41
C ALA A 302 -2.92 14.44 20.63
N ILE A 303 -2.94 14.62 19.31
CA ILE A 303 -1.73 14.65 18.47
C ILE A 303 -0.83 15.84 18.88
N LEU A 304 -1.40 17.04 19.02
CA LEU A 304 -0.65 18.24 19.41
C LEU A 304 -0.02 18.13 20.81
N SER A 305 -0.71 17.47 21.73
CA SER A 305 -0.20 17.23 23.09
C SER A 305 0.62 15.95 23.24
N GLN A 306 0.76 15.15 22.17
CA GLN A 306 1.43 13.85 22.15
C GLN A 306 0.91 12.88 23.24
N ASP A 307 -0.39 12.95 23.52
CA ASP A 307 -1.08 12.10 24.49
C ASP A 307 -1.62 10.85 23.80
N ILE A 308 -0.90 9.73 23.91
CA ILE A 308 -1.22 8.50 23.21
C ILE A 308 -2.54 7.87 23.69
N GLU A 309 -2.88 8.01 24.98
CA GLU A 309 -4.12 7.48 25.54
C GLU A 309 -5.33 8.21 24.94
N LYS A 310 -5.28 9.55 24.93
CA LYS A 310 -6.32 10.35 24.27
C LYS A 310 -6.35 10.14 22.76
N PHE A 311 -5.19 10.02 22.12
CA PHE A 311 -5.14 9.74 20.70
C PHE A 311 -5.84 8.42 20.37
N GLY A 312 -5.52 7.33 21.08
CA GLY A 312 -6.20 6.04 20.91
C GLY A 312 -7.70 6.10 21.19
N TYR A 313 -8.08 6.80 22.27
CA TYR A 313 -9.48 6.98 22.64
C TYR A 313 -10.27 7.71 21.54
N TYR A 314 -9.83 8.89 21.09
CA TYR A 314 -10.55 9.67 20.09
C TYR A 314 -10.48 9.07 18.69
N PHE A 315 -9.38 8.41 18.33
CA PHE A 315 -9.25 7.64 17.10
C PHE A 315 -10.34 6.55 17.01
N ARG A 316 -10.54 5.79 18.10
CA ARG A 316 -11.59 4.80 18.22
C ARG A 316 -12.98 5.45 18.23
N LYS A 317 -13.20 6.56 18.98
CA LYS A 317 -14.48 7.27 19.02
C LYS A 317 -14.90 7.78 17.65
N SER A 318 -13.98 8.29 16.86
CA SER A 318 -14.25 8.65 15.47
C SER A 318 -14.73 7.46 14.65
N PHE A 319 -14.08 6.30 14.81
CA PHE A 319 -14.49 5.09 14.10
C PHE A 319 -15.84 4.54 14.58
N GLU A 320 -16.13 4.56 15.88
CA GLU A 320 -17.42 4.17 16.45
C GLU A 320 -18.55 5.06 15.87
N ALA A 321 -18.35 6.38 15.78
CA ALA A 321 -19.31 7.28 15.16
C ALA A 321 -19.49 7.01 13.66
N GLN A 322 -18.41 6.70 12.94
CA GLN A 322 -18.49 6.28 11.53
C GLN A 322 -19.33 5.02 11.35
N VAL A 323 -19.06 3.98 12.14
CA VAL A 323 -19.78 2.70 12.05
C VAL A 323 -21.24 2.84 12.46
N ALA A 324 -21.58 3.71 13.41
CA ALA A 324 -22.96 4.00 13.79
C ALA A 324 -23.75 4.61 12.59
N MET A 325 -23.15 5.51 11.84
CA MET A 325 -23.77 6.11 10.65
C MET A 325 -23.67 5.20 9.41
N PHE A 326 -22.62 4.41 9.30
CA PHE A 326 -22.30 3.54 8.14
C PHE A 326 -22.01 2.10 8.58
N PRO A 327 -23.02 1.33 8.97
CA PRO A 327 -22.81 -0.02 9.56
C PRO A 327 -22.04 -0.97 8.65
N ASN A 328 -22.19 -0.82 7.33
CA ASN A 328 -21.50 -1.67 6.36
C ASN A 328 -19.97 -1.45 6.31
N MET A 329 -19.42 -0.42 6.99
CA MET A 329 -17.97 -0.29 7.16
C MET A 329 -17.34 -1.50 7.87
N MET A 330 -18.13 -2.20 8.70
CA MET A 330 -17.71 -3.35 9.50
C MET A 330 -18.28 -4.65 8.97
N ASN A 331 -17.53 -5.75 9.14
CA ASN A 331 -18.02 -7.10 8.97
C ASN A 331 -17.55 -7.98 10.14
N ALA A 332 -18.06 -9.22 10.21
CA ALA A 332 -17.79 -10.14 11.32
C ALA A 332 -16.28 -10.47 11.45
N ALA A 333 -15.55 -10.60 10.34
CA ALA A 333 -14.12 -10.89 10.37
C ALA A 333 -13.31 -9.73 10.96
N MET A 334 -13.67 -8.48 10.59
CA MET A 334 -13.06 -7.27 11.17
C MET A 334 -13.35 -7.14 12.66
N ALA A 335 -14.59 -7.40 13.08
CA ALA A 335 -14.97 -7.38 14.49
C ALA A 335 -14.18 -8.43 15.30
N ALA A 336 -14.04 -9.64 14.78
CA ALA A 336 -13.23 -10.68 15.40
C ALA A 336 -11.74 -10.31 15.52
N LEU A 337 -11.19 -9.67 14.48
CA LEU A 337 -9.80 -9.21 14.52
C LEU A 337 -9.61 -8.05 15.52
N ILE A 338 -10.51 -7.09 15.57
CA ILE A 338 -10.50 -6.01 16.56
C ILE A 338 -10.51 -6.59 17.99
N GLU A 339 -11.33 -7.62 18.24
CA GLU A 339 -11.40 -8.26 19.55
C GLU A 339 -10.07 -8.88 19.99
N GLN A 340 -9.28 -9.43 19.06
CA GLN A 340 -7.95 -9.98 19.35
C GLN A 340 -6.94 -8.91 19.82
N TYR A 341 -7.15 -7.66 19.40
CA TYR A 341 -6.26 -6.54 19.74
C TYR A 341 -6.84 -5.61 20.80
N ARG A 342 -8.05 -5.84 21.29
CA ARG A 342 -8.75 -4.98 22.26
C ARG A 342 -7.93 -4.66 23.51
N ASN A 343 -7.14 -5.61 24.00
CA ASN A 343 -6.29 -5.45 25.18
C ASN A 343 -4.83 -5.05 24.86
N LYS A 344 -4.50 -4.89 23.57
CA LYS A 344 -3.15 -4.55 23.10
C LYS A 344 -3.09 -3.17 22.43
N ALA A 345 -4.22 -2.67 21.96
CA ALA A 345 -4.33 -1.40 21.29
C ALA A 345 -5.22 -0.43 22.08
N LEU A 346 -4.82 0.83 22.12
CA LEU A 346 -5.57 1.93 22.75
C LEU A 346 -6.72 2.42 21.86
N GLY A 347 -6.60 2.21 20.56
CA GLY A 347 -7.59 2.57 19.56
C GLY A 347 -7.46 1.74 18.29
N TRP A 348 -8.53 1.70 17.52
CA TRP A 348 -8.60 0.99 16.24
C TRP A 348 -9.55 1.66 15.27
N LYS A 349 -9.29 1.45 13.97
CA LYS A 349 -10.11 1.96 12.88
C LYS A 349 -9.83 1.15 11.61
N VAL A 350 -10.83 0.97 10.76
CA VAL A 350 -10.61 0.42 9.41
C VAL A 350 -10.27 1.56 8.45
N SER A 351 -9.35 1.32 7.51
CA SER A 351 -8.92 2.32 6.56
C SER A 351 -10.03 2.74 5.59
N GLY A 352 -10.17 4.04 5.37
CA GLY A 352 -11.13 4.64 4.43
C GLY A 352 -12.59 4.25 4.70
N ALA A 353 -13.32 3.90 3.67
CA ALA A 353 -14.74 3.55 3.75
C ALA A 353 -15.01 2.12 4.29
N GLY A 354 -14.02 1.41 4.77
CA GLY A 354 -14.19 0.05 5.32
C GLY A 354 -14.40 -1.04 4.27
N GLY A 355 -14.91 -2.18 4.70
CA GLY A 355 -15.13 -3.35 3.84
C GLY A 355 -13.86 -4.12 3.45
N GLY A 356 -12.67 -3.66 3.84
CA GLY A 356 -11.36 -4.24 3.51
C GLY A 356 -10.24 -3.24 3.71
N GLY A 357 -9.05 -3.53 3.20
CA GLY A 357 -7.87 -2.68 3.28
C GLY A 357 -7.00 -2.96 4.50
N TYR A 358 -7.00 -2.09 5.48
CA TYR A 358 -6.20 -2.22 6.70
C TYR A 358 -7.01 -1.97 7.95
N LEU A 359 -6.74 -2.76 9.00
CA LEU A 359 -7.05 -2.39 10.36
C LEU A 359 -5.88 -1.58 10.89
N ILE A 360 -6.16 -0.34 11.29
CA ILE A 360 -5.20 0.60 11.84
C ILE A 360 -5.37 0.58 13.34
N LEU A 361 -4.27 0.33 14.06
CA LEU A 361 -4.23 0.27 15.51
C LEU A 361 -3.40 1.41 16.05
N VAL A 362 -3.83 2.01 17.15
CA VAL A 362 -3.02 2.92 17.97
C VAL A 362 -2.49 2.12 19.17
N SER A 363 -1.17 2.06 19.33
CA SER A 363 -0.54 1.31 20.42
C SER A 363 0.72 2.03 20.90
N ALA A 364 0.96 1.97 22.22
CA ALA A 364 2.22 2.42 22.84
C ALA A 364 3.34 1.39 22.62
N GLU A 365 2.98 0.13 22.50
CA GLU A 365 3.92 -0.97 22.31
C GLU A 365 3.92 -1.47 20.86
N PRO A 366 5.05 -1.97 20.36
CA PRO A 366 5.13 -2.55 19.01
C PRO A 366 4.15 -3.70 18.81
N ILE A 367 3.43 -3.67 17.69
CA ILE A 367 2.56 -4.77 17.28
C ILE A 367 3.33 -5.62 16.26
N PRO A 368 3.65 -6.87 16.60
CA PRO A 368 4.29 -7.78 15.66
C PRO A 368 3.47 -7.94 14.38
N GLU A 369 4.16 -8.14 13.25
CA GLU A 369 3.56 -8.36 11.92
C GLU A 369 2.82 -7.14 11.32
N ALA A 370 2.70 -6.04 12.06
CA ALA A 370 2.07 -4.83 11.54
C ALA A 370 3.02 -4.02 10.64
N VAL A 371 2.45 -3.43 9.62
CA VAL A 371 3.16 -2.50 8.75
C VAL A 371 3.28 -1.14 9.46
N ARG A 372 4.49 -0.57 9.48
CA ARG A 372 4.76 0.79 9.97
C ARG A 372 4.57 1.79 8.85
N ILE A 373 4.17 2.98 9.21
CA ILE A 373 4.05 4.10 8.28
C ILE A 373 5.23 5.06 8.42
N THR A 374 5.48 5.82 7.35
CA THR A 374 6.37 6.99 7.37
C THR A 374 5.58 8.17 6.85
N ALA A 375 5.47 9.22 7.64
CA ALA A 375 4.81 10.45 7.23
C ALA A 375 5.65 11.16 6.15
N ARG A 376 4.98 11.65 5.13
CA ARG A 376 5.64 12.47 4.12
C ARG A 376 5.98 13.83 4.72
N ARG A 377 7.24 14.22 4.55
CA ARG A 377 7.76 15.54 4.93
C ARG A 377 8.05 16.35 3.67
N GLU A 378 7.99 17.66 3.79
CA GLU A 378 8.50 18.53 2.72
C GLU A 378 10.02 18.33 2.60
N VAL A 379 10.49 18.09 1.39
CA VAL A 379 11.93 18.06 1.10
C VAL A 379 12.31 19.49 0.73
N GLU A 380 13.17 20.10 1.54
CA GLU A 380 13.78 21.40 1.24
C GLU A 380 14.54 21.41 -0.10
#